data_2acbb8fa724a38fa4169390875ad4c37
#
_entry.id   2acbb8fa724a38fa4169390875ad4c37
#
_cell.length_a   1.000
_cell.length_b   1.000
_cell.length_c   1.000
_cell.angle_alpha   90.00
_cell.angle_beta   90.00
_cell.angle_gamma   90.00
#
_symmetry.space_group_name_H-M   'P 1'
#
loop_
_entity.id
_entity.type
_entity.pdbx_description
1 polymer ?
#
loop_
_entity_poly.entity_id
_entity_poly.type
_entity_poly.pdbx_seq_one_letter_code
_entity_poly.pdbx_strand_id
1 'polypeptide(L)'
;MANICSVRMRIAAKDAESIRKFIEDVRDHGEFRVYDGIFTKEEDFDPGLVLDIGDAKAYDVGFSCAWSFISSFEEDGVNRMFGKDEPSFVKYFHEFCEDHGVGVEAYSEEPGVGFEEHYVIAPSGEIVVSDCVDMHEDYDEANDEWSKVGGFGDPDFIMPKEILEA
;
A
#
# COMPACT_ATOMS: atom_id res chain seq x y z
N MET A 1 16.14 10.69 10.82
CA MET A 1 14.68 10.50 10.89
C MET A 1 14.19 10.09 9.52
N ALA A 2 13.41 9.02 9.42
CA ALA A 2 12.84 8.61 8.15
C ALA A 2 11.74 9.59 7.72
N ASN A 3 11.64 9.88 6.45
CA ASN A 3 10.49 10.57 5.90
C ASN A 3 9.26 9.68 6.02
N ILE A 4 8.12 10.29 6.22
CA ILE A 4 6.85 9.58 6.35
C ILE A 4 6.15 9.56 5.00
N CYS A 5 5.83 8.36 4.55
CA CYS A 5 5.04 8.09 3.36
C CYS A 5 3.61 7.73 3.77
N SER A 6 2.63 8.45 3.26
CA SER A 6 1.22 8.14 3.48
C SER A 6 0.71 7.21 2.38
N VAL A 7 0.03 6.15 2.77
CA VAL A 7 -0.49 5.12 1.85
C VAL A 7 -2.00 5.02 2.00
N ARG A 8 -2.70 5.00 0.88
CA ARG A 8 -4.08 4.51 0.77
C ARG A 8 -4.08 3.25 -0.08
N MET A 9 -4.81 2.24 0.36
CA MET A 9 -4.75 0.92 -0.23
C MET A 9 -6.14 0.29 -0.29
N ARG A 10 -6.45 -0.38 -1.39
CA ARG A 10 -7.58 -1.28 -1.53
C ARG A 10 -7.09 -2.70 -1.58
N ILE A 11 -7.61 -3.52 -0.67
CA ILE A 11 -7.39 -4.96 -0.63
C ILE A 11 -8.62 -5.63 -1.22
N ALA A 12 -8.47 -6.45 -2.24
CA ALA A 12 -9.55 -7.12 -2.92
C ALA A 12 -9.43 -8.65 -2.84
N ALA A 13 -10.53 -9.34 -2.62
CA ALA A 13 -10.58 -10.80 -2.58
C ALA A 13 -11.97 -11.31 -2.98
N LYS A 14 -12.10 -12.63 -3.11
CA LYS A 14 -13.39 -13.28 -3.34
C LYS A 14 -14.27 -13.31 -2.08
N ASP A 15 -13.67 -13.30 -0.90
CA ASP A 15 -14.35 -13.34 0.38
C ASP A 15 -13.64 -12.49 1.44
N ALA A 16 -14.40 -12.09 2.46
CA ALA A 16 -13.90 -11.25 3.54
C ALA A 16 -12.88 -11.97 4.45
N GLU A 17 -12.99 -13.27 4.57
CA GLU A 17 -12.08 -14.08 5.40
C GLU A 17 -10.65 -14.09 4.85
N SER A 18 -10.49 -14.13 3.52
CA SER A 18 -9.18 -14.02 2.88
C SER A 18 -8.53 -12.66 3.15
N ILE A 19 -9.33 -11.58 3.13
CA ILE A 19 -8.85 -10.24 3.48
C ILE A 19 -8.39 -10.20 4.95
N ARG A 20 -9.19 -10.71 5.86
CA ARG A 20 -8.88 -10.75 7.30
C ARG A 20 -7.57 -11.51 7.56
N LYS A 21 -7.45 -12.71 7.02
CA LYS A 21 -6.25 -13.56 7.18
C LYS A 21 -5.01 -12.91 6.58
N PHE A 22 -5.14 -12.27 5.44
CA PHE A 22 -4.05 -11.51 4.83
C PHE A 22 -3.55 -10.39 5.75
N ILE A 23 -4.47 -9.58 6.28
CA ILE A 23 -4.13 -8.47 7.18
C ILE A 23 -3.44 -8.99 8.45
N GLU A 24 -3.98 -10.04 9.06
CA GLU A 24 -3.40 -10.65 10.25
C GLU A 24 -2.00 -11.23 9.99
N ASP A 25 -1.81 -11.90 8.87
CA ASP A 25 -0.52 -12.48 8.49
C ASP A 25 0.54 -11.41 8.24
N VAL A 26 0.20 -10.36 7.50
CA VAL A 26 1.09 -9.20 7.28
C VAL A 26 1.47 -8.54 8.60
N ARG A 27 0.49 -8.32 9.48
CA ARG A 27 0.72 -7.71 10.79
C ARG A 27 1.62 -8.55 11.69
N ASP A 28 1.40 -9.86 11.73
CA ASP A 28 2.05 -10.74 12.68
C ASP A 28 3.41 -11.26 12.19
N HIS A 29 3.61 -11.38 10.87
CA HIS A 29 4.79 -11.98 10.27
C HIS A 29 5.52 -11.07 9.27
N GLY A 30 4.93 -9.95 8.87
CA GLY A 30 5.58 -8.96 8.02
C GLY A 30 6.61 -8.14 8.81
N GLU A 31 7.77 -7.92 8.21
CA GLU A 31 8.83 -7.08 8.78
C GLU A 31 8.84 -5.69 8.12
N PHE A 32 7.66 -5.11 7.92
CA PHE A 32 7.49 -3.81 7.28
C PHE A 32 7.50 -2.68 8.31
N ARG A 33 8.10 -1.56 7.92
CA ARG A 33 8.23 -0.41 8.80
C ARG A 33 7.00 0.50 8.69
N VAL A 34 5.96 0.10 9.41
CA VAL A 34 4.66 0.78 9.47
C VAL A 34 4.54 1.52 10.80
N TYR A 35 4.00 2.73 10.76
CA TYR A 35 3.86 3.58 11.96
C TYR A 35 2.45 3.56 12.54
N ASP A 36 1.43 3.33 11.72
CA ASP A 36 0.03 3.32 12.11
C ASP A 36 -0.81 2.43 11.18
N GLY A 37 -2.10 2.33 11.47
CA GLY A 37 -3.10 1.68 10.63
C GLY A 37 -3.23 0.17 10.85
N ILE A 38 -3.91 -0.46 9.90
CA ILE A 38 -4.40 -1.85 10.01
C ILE A 38 -3.28 -2.90 10.11
N PHE A 39 -2.08 -2.59 9.61
CA PHE A 39 -0.93 -3.50 9.72
C PHE A 39 -0.14 -3.34 11.02
N THR A 40 -0.66 -2.55 11.96
CA THR A 40 -0.17 -2.46 13.33
C THR A 40 -1.15 -3.13 14.30
N LYS A 41 -0.76 -3.28 15.57
CA LYS A 41 -1.65 -3.82 16.61
C LYS A 41 -2.63 -2.77 17.17
N GLU A 42 -2.59 -1.55 16.66
CA GLU A 42 -3.43 -0.44 17.11
C GLU A 42 -4.80 -0.41 16.45
N GLU A 43 -4.97 -1.10 15.33
CA GLU A 43 -6.20 -1.14 14.55
C GLU A 43 -6.62 -2.57 14.25
N ASP A 44 -7.88 -2.90 14.56
CA ASP A 44 -8.46 -4.22 14.28
C ASP A 44 -9.22 -4.22 12.96
N PHE A 45 -9.22 -5.39 12.30
CA PHE A 45 -10.06 -5.61 11.15
C PHE A 45 -11.55 -5.51 11.52
N ASP A 46 -12.29 -4.64 10.84
CA ASP A 46 -13.72 -4.46 11.02
C ASP A 46 -14.49 -5.06 9.84
N PRO A 47 -15.16 -6.22 10.01
CA PRO A 47 -15.94 -6.83 8.94
C PRO A 47 -17.10 -5.95 8.44
N GLY A 48 -17.56 -4.98 9.25
CA GLY A 48 -18.58 -4.01 8.86
C GLY A 48 -18.12 -3.00 7.81
N LEU A 49 -16.81 -2.85 7.61
CA LEU A 49 -16.20 -1.97 6.60
C LEU A 49 -15.88 -2.68 5.27
N VAL A 50 -16.10 -3.98 5.19
CA VAL A 50 -15.93 -4.72 3.94
C VAL A 50 -16.97 -4.29 2.94
N LEU A 51 -16.52 -3.92 1.76
CA LEU A 51 -17.37 -3.52 0.63
C LEU A 51 -17.76 -4.73 -0.19
N ASP A 52 -19.05 -4.85 -0.48
CA ASP A 52 -19.59 -5.84 -1.42
C ASP A 52 -19.69 -5.19 -2.80
N ILE A 53 -18.85 -5.64 -3.75
CA ILE A 53 -18.87 -5.11 -5.12
C ILE A 53 -19.03 -6.29 -6.08
N GLY A 54 -20.28 -6.58 -6.45
CA GLY A 54 -20.62 -7.77 -7.24
C GLY A 54 -20.21 -9.05 -6.51
N ASP A 55 -19.44 -9.90 -7.19
CA ASP A 55 -18.93 -11.16 -6.64
C ASP A 55 -17.61 -11.00 -5.86
N ALA A 56 -17.11 -9.79 -5.78
CA ALA A 56 -15.85 -9.47 -5.10
C ALA A 56 -16.10 -8.72 -3.80
N LYS A 57 -15.10 -8.80 -2.91
CA LYS A 57 -15.01 -8.04 -1.66
C LYS A 57 -13.83 -7.08 -1.74
N ALA A 58 -13.97 -5.93 -1.11
CA ALA A 58 -12.89 -4.95 -0.98
C ALA A 58 -12.84 -4.38 0.44
N TYR A 59 -11.64 -4.03 0.87
CA TYR A 59 -11.38 -3.37 2.15
C TYR A 59 -10.38 -2.25 1.92
N ASP A 60 -10.81 -1.02 2.19
CA ASP A 60 -9.99 0.17 1.99
C ASP A 60 -9.33 0.56 3.30
N VAL A 61 -8.02 0.76 3.26
CA VAL A 61 -7.20 1.11 4.42
C VAL A 61 -6.29 2.29 4.12
N GLY A 62 -5.93 3.01 5.18
CA GLY A 62 -4.90 4.04 5.16
C GLY A 62 -3.87 3.76 6.24
N PHE A 63 -2.61 4.02 5.94
CA PHE A 63 -1.52 3.90 6.92
C PHE A 63 -0.32 4.74 6.50
N SER A 64 0.64 4.86 7.42
CA SER A 64 1.91 5.53 7.16
C SER A 64 3.06 4.55 7.29
N CYS A 65 4.04 4.65 6.39
CA CYS A 65 5.25 3.86 6.43
C CYS A 65 6.50 4.73 6.26
N ALA A 66 7.68 4.11 6.45
CA ALA A 66 8.94 4.80 6.27
C ALA A 66 9.29 4.96 4.78
N TRP A 67 9.79 6.12 4.38
CA TRP A 67 10.36 6.43 3.07
C TRP A 67 9.37 6.35 1.90
N SER A 68 9.12 5.16 1.41
CA SER A 68 8.25 4.88 0.28
C SER A 68 7.56 3.54 0.47
N PHE A 69 6.37 3.37 -0.08
CA PHE A 69 5.67 2.09 -0.01
C PHE A 69 6.45 1.00 -0.74
N ILE A 70 6.83 1.24 -2.00
CA ILE A 70 7.53 0.26 -2.83
C ILE A 70 8.85 -0.17 -2.18
N SER A 71 9.67 0.78 -1.74
CA SER A 71 10.96 0.44 -1.15
C SER A 71 10.86 -0.16 0.25
N SER A 72 9.79 0.12 1.00
CA SER A 72 9.59 -0.41 2.36
C SER A 72 8.96 -1.81 2.37
N PHE A 73 8.11 -2.13 1.41
CA PHE A 73 7.33 -3.36 1.36
C PHE A 73 7.84 -4.34 0.31
N GLU A 74 8.56 -3.84 -0.68
CA GLU A 74 9.07 -4.59 -1.81
C GLU A 74 10.55 -4.30 -2.03
N GLU A 75 11.21 -5.09 -2.85
CA GLU A 75 12.60 -4.93 -3.26
C GLU A 75 13.64 -4.94 -2.11
N ASP A 76 14.83 -4.49 -2.42
CA ASP A 76 15.98 -4.44 -1.51
C ASP A 76 15.86 -3.40 -0.38
N GLY A 77 14.85 -2.55 -0.44
CA GLY A 77 14.60 -1.54 0.57
C GLY A 77 14.39 -2.13 1.97
N VAL A 78 13.68 -3.25 2.04
CA VAL A 78 13.45 -3.98 3.29
C VAL A 78 14.79 -4.46 3.87
N ASN A 79 15.68 -5.00 3.04
CA ASN A 79 17.00 -5.48 3.46
C ASN A 79 17.92 -4.34 3.92
N ARG A 80 17.88 -3.20 3.23
CA ARG A 80 18.69 -2.02 3.60
C ARG A 80 18.28 -1.41 4.92
N MET A 81 16.97 -1.39 5.21
CA MET A 81 16.46 -0.80 6.46
C MET A 81 16.91 -1.57 7.69
N PHE A 82 17.12 -2.87 7.58
CA PHE A 82 17.54 -3.73 8.69
C PHE A 82 19.06 -3.94 8.77
N GLY A 83 19.84 -3.33 7.88
CA GLY A 83 21.31 -3.38 7.89
C GLY A 83 21.88 -4.80 7.75
N LYS A 84 21.17 -5.69 7.09
CA LYS A 84 21.61 -7.06 6.86
C LYS A 84 22.30 -7.17 5.51
N ASP A 85 23.59 -7.48 5.51
CA ASP A 85 24.38 -7.81 4.30
C ASP A 85 24.11 -9.24 3.81
N GLU A 86 23.34 -10.03 4.55
CA GLU A 86 22.98 -11.40 4.18
C GLU A 86 21.60 -11.44 3.54
N PRO A 87 21.34 -12.36 2.59
CA PRO A 87 20.00 -12.56 2.06
C PRO A 87 19.08 -12.88 3.21
N SER A 88 18.27 -11.90 3.60
CA SER A 88 17.29 -12.08 4.65
C SER A 88 16.14 -12.91 4.10
N PHE A 89 15.62 -13.82 4.92
CA PHE A 89 14.40 -14.55 4.63
C PHE A 89 13.17 -13.65 4.82
N VAL A 90 13.30 -12.35 4.53
CA VAL A 90 12.20 -11.41 4.62
C VAL A 90 11.24 -11.67 3.48
N LYS A 91 10.01 -11.94 3.85
CA LYS A 91 8.92 -12.13 2.91
C LYS A 91 8.42 -10.78 2.42
N TYR A 92 8.35 -10.60 1.11
CA TYR A 92 7.83 -9.38 0.50
C TYR A 92 6.31 -9.32 0.54
N PHE A 93 5.77 -8.12 0.40
CA PHE A 93 4.33 -7.90 0.45
C PHE A 93 3.56 -8.69 -0.62
N HIS A 94 4.09 -8.75 -1.85
CA HIS A 94 3.47 -9.53 -2.93
C HIS A 94 3.40 -11.04 -2.64
N GLU A 95 4.31 -11.57 -1.84
CA GLU A 95 4.27 -12.97 -1.43
C GLU A 95 3.14 -13.24 -0.43
N PHE A 96 2.82 -12.27 0.43
CA PHE A 96 1.62 -12.35 1.28
C PHE A 96 0.33 -12.29 0.44
N CYS A 97 0.31 -11.47 -0.61
CA CYS A 97 -0.81 -11.43 -1.56
C CYS A 97 -1.03 -12.78 -2.22
N GLU A 98 0.02 -13.41 -2.73
CA GLU A 98 -0.02 -14.75 -3.33
C GLU A 98 -0.54 -15.80 -2.36
N ASP A 99 -0.03 -15.83 -1.15
CA ASP A 99 -0.40 -16.84 -0.14
C ASP A 99 -1.88 -16.80 0.23
N HIS A 100 -2.49 -15.63 0.19
CA HIS A 100 -3.90 -15.43 0.57
C HIS A 100 -4.84 -15.27 -0.62
N GLY A 101 -4.31 -15.25 -1.85
CA GLY A 101 -5.11 -15.04 -3.06
C GLY A 101 -5.81 -13.68 -3.06
N VAL A 102 -5.16 -12.64 -2.53
CA VAL A 102 -5.68 -11.27 -2.52
C VAL A 102 -4.95 -10.40 -3.52
N GLY A 103 -5.67 -9.50 -4.17
CA GLY A 103 -5.10 -8.43 -4.97
C GLY A 103 -5.06 -7.13 -4.19
N VAL A 104 -4.13 -6.25 -4.53
CA VAL A 104 -3.95 -4.98 -3.85
C VAL A 104 -3.70 -3.88 -4.86
N GLU A 105 -4.34 -2.73 -4.65
CA GLU A 105 -3.97 -1.47 -5.30
C GLU A 105 -3.60 -0.46 -4.22
N ALA A 106 -2.44 0.18 -4.37
CA ALA A 106 -1.94 1.18 -3.45
C ALA A 106 -1.52 2.45 -4.16
N TYR A 107 -1.87 3.58 -3.56
CA TYR A 107 -1.31 4.88 -3.87
C TYR A 107 -0.59 5.38 -2.62
N SER A 108 0.62 5.87 -2.80
CA SER A 108 1.39 6.46 -1.72
C SER A 108 1.94 7.82 -2.10
N GLU A 109 2.16 8.67 -1.11
CA GLU A 109 2.81 9.96 -1.32
C GLU A 109 3.83 10.26 -0.22
N GLU A 110 4.94 10.83 -0.62
CA GLU A 110 5.98 11.34 0.27
C GLU A 110 6.27 12.80 -0.11
N PRO A 111 5.65 13.77 0.58
CA PRO A 111 5.75 15.18 0.20
C PRO A 111 7.11 15.79 0.51
N GLY A 112 7.88 15.22 1.42
CA GLY A 112 9.20 15.75 1.81
C GLY A 112 10.25 15.60 0.71
N VAL A 113 10.24 14.49 -0.02
CA VAL A 113 11.09 14.26 -1.20
C VAL A 113 10.37 14.67 -2.48
N GLY A 114 9.07 14.53 -2.52
CA GLY A 114 8.23 14.98 -3.61
C GLY A 114 7.95 13.92 -4.66
N PHE A 115 7.31 12.81 -4.27
CA PHE A 115 6.87 11.78 -5.19
C PHE A 115 5.54 11.13 -4.77
N GLU A 116 4.88 10.53 -5.73
CA GLU A 116 3.76 9.61 -5.53
C GLU A 116 4.03 8.28 -6.23
N GLU A 117 3.54 7.21 -5.64
CA GLU A 117 3.64 5.86 -6.18
C GLU A 117 2.25 5.29 -6.46
N HIS A 118 2.13 4.50 -7.53
CA HIS A 118 0.97 3.67 -7.81
C HIS A 118 1.43 2.23 -8.00
N TYR A 119 0.84 1.31 -7.25
CA TYR A 119 1.27 -0.07 -7.17
C TYR A 119 0.07 -1.01 -7.20
N VAL A 120 0.09 -1.99 -8.08
CA VAL A 120 -0.95 -3.01 -8.19
C VAL A 120 -0.32 -4.39 -8.17
N ILE A 121 -0.80 -5.24 -7.27
CA ILE A 121 -0.40 -6.64 -7.12
C ILE A 121 -1.61 -7.50 -7.41
N ALA A 122 -1.47 -8.45 -8.34
CA ALA A 122 -2.47 -9.46 -8.62
C ALA A 122 -2.53 -10.53 -7.51
N PRO A 123 -3.64 -11.30 -7.40
CA PRO A 123 -3.74 -12.40 -6.43
C PRO A 123 -2.68 -13.50 -6.61
N SER A 124 -2.05 -13.58 -7.77
CA SER A 124 -0.91 -14.45 -8.05
C SER A 124 0.41 -13.98 -7.44
N GLY A 125 0.43 -12.79 -6.85
CA GLY A 125 1.66 -12.13 -6.42
C GLY A 125 2.37 -11.36 -7.54
N GLU A 126 1.86 -11.38 -8.77
CA GLU A 126 2.45 -10.62 -9.87
C GLU A 126 2.27 -9.12 -9.65
N ILE A 127 3.37 -8.38 -9.79
CA ILE A 127 3.36 -6.92 -9.76
C ILE A 127 2.94 -6.41 -11.14
N VAL A 128 1.71 -5.89 -11.24
CA VAL A 128 1.10 -5.47 -12.51
C VAL A 128 1.41 -4.02 -12.82
N VAL A 129 1.43 -3.18 -11.79
CA VAL A 129 1.77 -1.75 -11.89
C VAL A 129 2.78 -1.40 -10.80
N SER A 130 3.82 -0.69 -11.19
CA SER A 130 4.83 -0.14 -10.27
C SER A 130 5.33 1.17 -10.85
N ASP A 131 4.58 2.25 -10.60
CA ASP A 131 4.85 3.58 -11.12
C ASP A 131 5.22 4.54 -9.98
N CYS A 132 6.17 5.43 -10.28
CA CYS A 132 6.56 6.52 -9.40
C CYS A 132 6.66 7.80 -10.21
N VAL A 133 6.01 8.86 -9.78
CA VAL A 133 6.00 10.16 -10.45
C VAL A 133 6.37 11.27 -9.49
N ASP A 134 6.99 12.32 -10.02
CA ASP A 134 7.31 13.52 -9.24
C ASP A 134 6.03 14.27 -8.84
N MET A 135 6.07 14.83 -7.64
CA MET A 135 5.01 15.66 -7.09
C MET A 135 5.63 16.75 -6.24
N HIS A 136 5.08 17.94 -6.26
CA HIS A 136 5.44 19.01 -5.35
C HIS A 136 4.22 19.87 -5.02
N GLU A 137 4.35 20.67 -3.97
CA GLU A 137 3.34 21.63 -3.57
C GLU A 137 3.81 23.05 -3.90
N ASP A 138 2.96 23.81 -4.62
CA ASP A 138 3.17 25.22 -4.91
C ASP A 138 2.25 26.10 -4.06
N TYR A 139 2.82 27.17 -3.53
CA TYR A 139 2.06 28.16 -2.78
C TYR A 139 1.68 29.35 -3.66
N ASP A 140 0.40 29.64 -3.75
CA ASP A 140 -0.14 30.83 -4.42
C ASP A 140 -0.33 31.95 -3.40
N GLU A 141 0.59 32.91 -3.39
CA GLU A 141 0.54 34.07 -2.47
C GLU A 141 -0.70 34.95 -2.70
N ALA A 142 -1.24 35.01 -3.92
CA ALA A 142 -2.37 35.86 -4.25
C ALA A 142 -3.67 35.34 -3.63
N ASN A 143 -3.83 34.03 -3.50
CA ASN A 143 -5.01 33.36 -2.97
C ASN A 143 -4.78 32.74 -1.59
N ASP A 144 -3.56 32.77 -1.05
CA ASP A 144 -3.17 32.13 0.21
C ASP A 144 -3.51 30.64 0.21
N GLU A 145 -3.21 29.94 -0.90
CA GLU A 145 -3.55 28.55 -1.11
C GLU A 145 -2.33 27.73 -1.54
N TRP A 146 -2.27 26.49 -1.04
CA TRP A 146 -1.34 25.48 -1.52
C TRP A 146 -2.02 24.63 -2.58
N SER A 147 -1.30 24.34 -3.66
CA SER A 147 -1.75 23.44 -4.71
C SER A 147 -0.71 22.37 -4.99
N LYS A 148 -1.18 21.16 -5.19
CA LYS A 148 -0.35 20.02 -5.58
C LYS A 148 -0.12 20.06 -7.09
N VAL A 149 1.15 19.92 -7.51
CA VAL A 149 1.56 19.88 -8.92
C VAL A 149 2.23 18.55 -9.19
N GLY A 150 1.82 17.88 -10.26
CA GLY A 150 2.28 16.53 -10.59
C GLY A 150 1.52 15.45 -9.82
N GLY A 151 2.11 14.27 -9.70
CA GLY A 151 1.48 13.11 -9.10
C GLY A 151 0.40 12.49 -9.98
N PHE A 152 -0.45 11.65 -9.38
CA PHE A 152 -1.55 10.95 -10.06
C PHE A 152 -2.89 11.69 -10.00
N GLY A 153 -2.99 12.83 -9.29
CA GLY A 153 -4.19 13.64 -9.23
C GLY A 153 -5.33 13.04 -8.41
N ASP A 154 -5.03 12.30 -7.35
CA ASP A 154 -6.00 11.61 -6.48
C ASP A 154 -7.00 10.72 -7.24
N PRO A 155 -6.54 9.77 -8.05
CA PRO A 155 -7.44 8.88 -8.78
C PRO A 155 -8.22 7.97 -7.82
N ASP A 156 -9.40 7.55 -8.26
CA ASP A 156 -10.14 6.49 -7.59
C ASP A 156 -9.43 5.15 -7.75
N PHE A 157 -9.66 4.24 -6.81
CA PHE A 157 -9.24 2.85 -6.98
C PHE A 157 -9.95 2.21 -8.16
N ILE A 158 -9.24 1.33 -8.87
CA ILE A 158 -9.86 0.46 -9.86
C ILE A 158 -10.85 -0.49 -9.17
N MET A 159 -11.77 -1.04 -9.94
CA MET A 159 -12.75 -1.97 -9.38
C MET A 159 -12.08 -3.25 -8.88
N PRO A 160 -12.55 -3.84 -7.76
CA PRO A 160 -11.98 -5.07 -7.21
C PRO A 160 -11.85 -6.21 -8.21
N LYS A 161 -12.80 -6.33 -9.13
CA LYS A 161 -12.76 -7.34 -10.20
C LYS A 161 -11.53 -7.18 -11.09
N GLU A 162 -11.19 -5.96 -11.45
CA GLU A 162 -10.02 -5.65 -12.29
C GLU A 162 -8.71 -5.98 -11.57
N ILE A 163 -8.65 -5.73 -10.24
CA ILE A 163 -7.51 -6.14 -9.42
C ILE A 163 -7.39 -7.66 -9.37
N LEU A 164 -8.51 -8.36 -9.20
CA LEU A 164 -8.53 -9.82 -9.07
C LEU A 164 -8.26 -10.56 -10.38
N GLU A 165 -8.53 -9.93 -11.51
CA GLU A 165 -8.32 -10.50 -12.85
C GLU A 165 -7.03 -9.99 -13.53
N ALA A 166 -6.28 -9.14 -12.85
CA ALA A 166 -5.05 -8.53 -13.36
C ALA A 166 -3.93 -9.54 -13.70
#